data_b4830c463f3dbba74cef2a3d5645d8bc
#
_entry.id   b4830c463f3dbba74cef2a3d5645d8bc
#
_cell.length_a   1.000
_cell.length_b   1.000
_cell.length_c   1.000
_cell.angle_alpha   90.00
_cell.angle_beta   90.00
_cell.angle_gamma   90.00
#
_symmetry.space_group_name_H-M   'P 1'
#
loop_
_entity.id
_entity.type
_entity.pdbx_description
1 polymer ?
#
loop_
_entity_poly.entity_id
_entity_poly.type
_entity_poly.pdbx_seq_one_letter_code
_entity_poly.pdbx_strand_id
1 'polypeptide(L)'
;MQLDAEPVPYWRDVIRAAGISPEMRDFRLEQFGGWLAEHGLTGRKVLEVGCGRGEYLSLLAEAGADAYGVEHLLASVDACHQAGLRVERGFVDGPGTRLAEGPFDGFMILNFLEHIPTAHLTLQGIAANLADGAVGMVEVPNFDMIIAKGLFAEFIPDHLFYFTERTLVRLLEANGFEVLDCRAAWHDYVLSATVRKRRPQDLSALAACQDALRASFDAFLGRFEPGRVAIWGAGHQALALISLMGIAGRIRYVLDSAPFKQGRYTPATHLPIVPPARLDDGEVDAVIVLAASYSAEVVRQIRARHGARFAIAVLDGDALRTPAPEA
;
A
#
# COMPACT_ATOMS: atom_id res chain seq x y z
N MET A 1 -6.32 21.71 2.06
CA MET A 1 -6.03 22.61 0.93
C MET A 1 -4.52 22.62 0.76
N GLN A 2 -4.01 22.49 -0.44
CA GLN A 2 -2.59 22.60 -0.75
C GLN A 2 -2.38 23.98 -1.36
N LEU A 3 -1.39 24.71 -0.88
CA LEU A 3 -0.98 25.94 -1.55
C LEU A 3 -0.10 25.58 -2.74
N ASP A 4 -0.47 26.09 -3.93
CA ASP A 4 0.30 25.92 -5.16
C ASP A 4 1.42 26.99 -5.19
N ALA A 5 2.37 26.83 -4.27
CA ALA A 5 3.55 27.69 -4.16
C ALA A 5 4.79 26.80 -4.27
N GLU A 6 5.83 27.33 -4.93
CA GLU A 6 7.13 26.68 -4.85
C GLU A 6 7.54 26.58 -3.37
N PRO A 7 8.02 25.40 -2.93
CA PRO A 7 8.48 25.22 -1.56
C PRO A 7 9.54 26.27 -1.25
N VAL A 8 9.25 27.16 -0.32
CA VAL A 8 10.23 28.16 0.10
C VAL A 8 11.39 27.39 0.71
N PRO A 9 12.65 27.53 0.22
CA PRO A 9 13.80 26.79 0.74
C PRO A 9 14.03 26.96 2.24
N TYR A 10 13.39 27.92 2.79
CA TYR A 10 13.44 28.33 4.18
C TYR A 10 12.98 27.22 5.18
N TRP A 11 12.11 26.28 4.80
CA TRP A 11 11.76 25.15 5.65
C TRP A 11 12.98 24.27 6.02
N ARG A 12 14.06 24.37 5.23
CA ARG A 12 15.33 23.69 5.51
C ARG A 12 16.19 24.42 6.54
N ASP A 13 15.94 25.70 6.75
CA ASP A 13 16.78 26.57 7.57
C ASP A 13 16.05 27.15 8.79
N VAL A 14 14.73 27.05 8.84
CA VAL A 14 13.95 27.57 9.97
C VAL A 14 13.90 26.55 11.09
N ILE A 15 14.52 26.93 12.19
CA ILE A 15 14.38 26.24 13.45
C ILE A 15 13.10 26.75 14.11
N ARG A 16 12.21 25.86 14.48
CA ARG A 16 11.15 26.18 15.41
C ARG A 16 11.80 26.46 16.78
N ALA A 17 12.11 27.69 17.07
CA ALA A 17 12.66 28.13 18.33
C ALA A 17 11.55 28.74 19.20
N ALA A 18 10.52 27.98 19.50
CA ALA A 18 9.59 28.37 20.56
C ALA A 18 10.03 27.65 21.84
N GLY A 19 10.48 28.40 22.81
CA GLY A 19 10.66 27.84 24.15
C GLY A 19 9.33 27.26 24.62
N ILE A 20 9.34 26.05 25.17
CA ILE A 20 8.13 25.42 25.72
C ILE A 20 7.74 26.17 26.99
N SER A 21 6.53 26.73 27.04
CA SER A 21 5.99 27.34 28.27
C SER A 21 5.77 26.25 29.34
N PRO A 22 5.74 26.61 30.65
CA PRO A 22 5.40 25.66 31.70
C PRO A 22 4.04 24.96 31.44
N GLU A 23 3.03 25.68 30.99
CA GLU A 23 1.72 25.13 30.68
C GLU A 23 1.80 24.09 29.53
N MET A 24 2.51 24.42 28.44
CA MET A 24 2.73 23.47 27.33
C MET A 24 3.52 22.25 27.79
N ARG A 25 4.52 22.44 28.65
CA ARG A 25 5.31 21.34 29.21
C ARG A 25 4.43 20.36 29.99
N ASP A 26 3.62 20.88 30.91
CA ASP A 26 2.74 20.07 31.74
C ASP A 26 1.68 19.31 30.85
N PHE A 27 1.10 20.03 29.90
CA PHE A 27 0.19 19.41 28.91
C PHE A 27 0.86 18.27 28.14
N ARG A 28 2.09 18.47 27.63
CA ARG A 28 2.81 17.47 26.88
C ARG A 28 3.22 16.25 27.71
N LEU A 29 3.65 16.47 28.95
CA LEU A 29 3.98 15.34 29.85
C LEU A 29 2.74 14.49 30.15
N GLU A 30 1.60 15.11 30.40
CA GLU A 30 0.34 14.40 30.62
C GLU A 30 -0.07 13.63 29.34
N GLN A 31 -0.05 14.30 28.19
CA GLN A 31 -0.40 13.71 26.90
C GLN A 31 0.51 12.54 26.54
N PHE A 32 1.83 12.72 26.60
CA PHE A 32 2.80 11.69 26.24
C PHE A 32 2.76 10.53 27.24
N GLY A 33 2.69 10.81 28.54
CA GLY A 33 2.59 9.78 29.56
C GLY A 33 1.34 8.93 29.42
N GLY A 34 0.18 9.57 29.17
CA GLY A 34 -1.09 8.89 28.91
C GLY A 34 -1.02 8.03 27.65
N TRP A 35 -0.49 8.59 26.56
CA TRP A 35 -0.37 7.88 25.28
C TRP A 35 0.59 6.67 25.37
N LEU A 36 1.74 6.85 26.04
CA LEU A 36 2.70 5.74 26.26
C LEU A 36 2.07 4.62 27.09
N ALA A 37 1.34 4.97 28.15
CA ALA A 37 0.69 3.99 29.03
C ALA A 37 -0.44 3.24 28.31
N GLU A 38 -1.30 3.95 27.59
CA GLU A 38 -2.44 3.39 26.84
C GLU A 38 -1.99 2.37 25.79
N HIS A 39 -0.87 2.65 25.13
CA HIS A 39 -0.39 1.84 24.02
C HIS A 39 0.79 0.90 24.37
N GLY A 40 1.16 0.81 25.64
CA GLY A 40 2.23 -0.08 26.11
C GLY A 40 3.62 0.31 25.58
N LEU A 41 3.86 1.61 25.38
CA LEU A 41 5.09 2.15 24.82
C LEU A 41 6.10 2.63 25.87
N THR A 42 5.77 2.55 27.15
CA THR A 42 6.71 2.87 28.25
C THR A 42 7.95 1.97 28.17
N GLY A 43 9.13 2.59 28.09
CA GLY A 43 10.43 1.89 27.92
C GLY A 43 10.65 1.31 26.52
N ARG A 44 9.76 1.57 25.56
CA ARG A 44 9.88 1.11 24.18
C ARG A 44 10.50 2.19 23.30
N LYS A 45 11.08 1.76 22.16
CA LYS A 45 11.67 2.68 21.18
C LYS A 45 10.62 3.53 20.49
N VAL A 46 10.67 4.84 20.72
CA VAL A 46 9.77 5.82 20.10
C VAL A 46 10.59 6.86 19.35
N LEU A 47 10.25 7.06 18.06
CA LEU A 47 10.91 8.01 17.17
C LEU A 47 10.13 9.33 17.11
N GLU A 48 10.80 10.46 17.31
CA GLU A 48 10.28 11.77 16.91
C GLU A 48 10.87 12.19 15.56
N VAL A 49 10.01 12.46 14.59
CA VAL A 49 10.40 12.90 13.24
C VAL A 49 10.34 14.43 13.15
N GLY A 50 11.48 15.06 12.81
CA GLY A 50 11.62 16.50 12.83
C GLY A 50 11.71 17.06 14.26
N CYS A 51 12.57 16.43 15.09
CA CYS A 51 12.62 16.74 16.53
C CYS A 51 13.22 18.13 16.85
N GLY A 52 13.66 18.90 15.86
CA GLY A 52 14.25 20.22 16.06
C GLY A 52 15.44 20.16 17.04
N ARG A 53 15.40 20.99 18.08
CA ARG A 53 16.45 21.02 19.13
C ARG A 53 16.16 20.06 20.28
N GLY A 54 15.15 19.20 20.13
CA GLY A 54 14.84 18.13 21.08
C GLY A 54 13.90 18.55 22.22
N GLU A 55 13.16 19.63 22.06
CA GLU A 55 12.24 20.13 23.09
C GLU A 55 11.19 19.09 23.47
N TYR A 56 10.49 18.51 22.50
CA TYR A 56 9.51 17.46 22.76
C TYR A 56 10.15 16.09 22.96
N LEU A 57 11.28 15.82 22.29
CA LEU A 57 12.03 14.57 22.47
C LEU A 57 12.48 14.39 23.94
N SER A 58 12.91 15.48 24.59
CA SER A 58 13.28 15.44 26.02
C SER A 58 12.07 15.14 26.91
N LEU A 59 10.90 15.70 26.61
CA LEU A 59 9.67 15.43 27.35
C LEU A 59 9.16 13.99 27.10
N LEU A 60 9.34 13.47 25.88
CA LEU A 60 9.01 12.09 25.57
C LEU A 60 9.88 11.11 26.37
N ALA A 61 11.17 11.40 26.49
CA ALA A 61 12.08 10.62 27.35
C ALA A 61 11.71 10.73 28.83
N GLU A 62 11.38 11.94 29.32
CA GLU A 62 10.92 12.18 30.69
C GLU A 62 9.61 11.46 31.00
N ALA A 63 8.69 11.38 30.02
CA ALA A 63 7.43 10.62 30.12
C ALA A 63 7.66 9.09 30.14
N GLY A 64 8.87 8.60 29.87
CA GLY A 64 9.25 7.21 30.05
C GLY A 64 9.46 6.41 28.78
N ALA A 65 9.58 7.03 27.61
CA ALA A 65 9.94 6.33 26.38
C ALA A 65 11.46 6.11 26.27
N ASP A 66 11.86 5.09 25.52
CA ASP A 66 13.20 4.97 24.96
C ASP A 66 13.25 5.83 23.68
N ALA A 67 13.53 7.15 23.87
CA ALA A 67 13.28 8.19 22.87
C ALA A 67 14.45 8.34 21.88
N TYR A 68 14.10 8.42 20.59
CA TYR A 68 14.99 8.67 19.46
C TYR A 68 14.45 9.80 18.59
N GLY A 69 15.33 10.61 18.01
CA GLY A 69 14.95 11.67 17.09
C GLY A 69 15.60 11.51 15.72
N VAL A 70 14.97 12.09 14.70
CA VAL A 70 15.59 12.36 13.41
C VAL A 70 15.41 13.83 13.07
N GLU A 71 16.53 14.49 12.70
CA GLU A 71 16.56 15.91 12.36
C GLU A 71 17.63 16.15 11.29
N HIS A 72 17.32 17.01 10.31
CA HIS A 72 18.22 17.24 9.19
C HIS A 72 19.25 18.35 9.45
N LEU A 73 18.89 19.33 10.29
CA LEU A 73 19.70 20.51 10.53
C LEU A 73 20.82 20.21 11.53
N LEU A 74 22.07 20.27 11.07
CA LEU A 74 23.24 19.94 11.87
C LEU A 74 23.28 20.68 13.22
N ALA A 75 23.00 21.98 13.23
CA ALA A 75 23.02 22.77 14.46
C ALA A 75 21.98 22.30 15.50
N SER A 76 20.84 21.78 15.05
CA SER A 76 19.81 21.20 15.92
C SER A 76 20.24 19.83 16.45
N VAL A 77 20.81 19.00 15.59
CA VAL A 77 21.38 17.71 15.99
C VAL A 77 22.48 17.85 17.04
N ASP A 78 23.41 18.81 16.82
CA ASP A 78 24.48 19.11 17.76
C ASP A 78 23.92 19.56 19.12
N ALA A 79 22.88 20.39 19.13
CA ALA A 79 22.20 20.82 20.36
C ALA A 79 21.56 19.64 21.08
N CYS A 80 20.90 18.74 20.38
CA CYS A 80 20.34 17.51 20.93
C CYS A 80 21.42 16.64 21.58
N HIS A 81 22.52 16.40 20.89
CA HIS A 81 23.63 15.61 21.40
C HIS A 81 24.26 16.23 22.66
N GLN A 82 24.40 17.57 22.71
CA GLN A 82 24.86 18.28 23.89
C GLN A 82 23.91 18.12 25.09
N ALA A 83 22.59 18.00 24.80
CA ALA A 83 21.58 17.70 25.82
C ALA A 83 21.48 16.20 26.17
N GLY A 84 22.33 15.35 25.61
CA GLY A 84 22.33 13.90 25.86
C GLY A 84 21.21 13.11 25.16
N LEU A 85 20.56 13.74 24.15
CA LEU A 85 19.48 13.10 23.39
C LEU A 85 20.05 12.28 22.22
N ARG A 86 19.37 11.19 21.86
CA ARG A 86 19.74 10.32 20.74
C ARG A 86 19.04 10.77 19.48
N VAL A 87 19.75 11.45 18.60
CA VAL A 87 19.23 12.00 17.35
C VAL A 87 20.12 11.59 16.19
N GLU A 88 19.51 11.00 15.16
CA GLU A 88 20.16 10.73 13.89
C GLU A 88 20.01 11.93 12.96
N ARG A 89 21.11 12.33 12.32
CA ARG A 89 21.03 13.37 11.29
C ARG A 89 20.48 12.80 10.00
N GLY A 90 19.30 13.23 9.60
CA GLY A 90 18.68 12.75 8.35
C GLY A 90 17.34 13.39 8.08
N PHE A 91 16.74 12.96 7.00
CA PHE A 91 15.39 13.33 6.59
C PHE A 91 14.65 12.08 6.13
N VAL A 92 13.42 11.89 6.56
CA VAL A 92 12.60 10.75 6.13
C VAL A 92 11.81 11.16 4.89
N ASP A 93 12.40 10.95 3.72
CA ASP A 93 11.88 11.40 2.42
C ASP A 93 11.15 10.32 1.62
N GLY A 94 11.16 9.07 2.10
CA GLY A 94 10.43 7.99 1.45
C GLY A 94 10.71 6.59 2.01
N PRO A 95 10.07 5.57 1.44
CA PRO A 95 10.16 4.18 1.95
C PRO A 95 11.56 3.56 1.79
N GLY A 96 12.46 4.21 1.07
CA GLY A 96 13.87 3.82 0.96
C GLY A 96 14.75 4.26 2.13
N THR A 97 14.32 5.28 2.90
CA THR A 97 15.05 5.77 4.06
C THR A 97 15.12 4.70 5.14
N ARG A 98 16.32 4.46 5.68
CA ARG A 98 16.54 3.56 6.82
C ARG A 98 17.26 4.30 7.94
N LEU A 99 16.65 4.28 9.12
CA LEU A 99 17.22 4.84 10.35
C LEU A 99 17.98 3.73 11.08
N ALA A 100 19.16 4.05 11.60
CA ALA A 100 20.07 3.06 12.17
C ALA A 100 19.46 2.30 13.36
N GLU A 101 18.68 2.98 14.18
CA GLU A 101 18.10 2.42 15.41
C GLU A 101 16.72 1.74 15.21
N GLY A 102 16.18 1.76 14.01
CA GLY A 102 14.92 1.07 13.70
C GLY A 102 15.01 -0.47 13.78
N PRO A 103 13.90 -1.18 13.83
CA PRO A 103 12.54 -0.66 13.83
C PRO A 103 12.11 -0.05 15.16
N PHE A 104 11.21 0.94 15.11
CA PHE A 104 10.66 1.60 16.29
C PHE A 104 9.28 1.04 16.64
N ASP A 105 8.94 0.97 17.93
CA ASP A 105 7.65 0.51 18.44
C ASP A 105 6.58 1.60 18.38
N GLY A 106 7.02 2.88 18.36
CA GLY A 106 6.15 4.03 18.20
C GLY A 106 6.83 5.18 17.48
N PHE A 107 6.04 6.18 17.06
CA PHE A 107 6.56 7.41 16.46
C PHE A 107 5.71 8.63 16.81
N MET A 108 6.33 9.79 16.70
CA MET A 108 5.68 11.09 16.77
C MET A 108 6.12 11.97 15.59
N ILE A 109 5.22 12.75 15.06
CA ILE A 109 5.49 13.86 14.14
C ILE A 109 4.57 15.02 14.55
N LEU A 110 5.16 16.06 15.12
CA LEU A 110 4.41 17.11 15.81
C LEU A 110 4.61 18.45 15.11
N ASN A 111 3.54 18.96 14.47
CA ASN A 111 3.53 20.22 13.73
C ASN A 111 4.73 20.34 12.77
N PHE A 112 4.96 19.32 11.98
CA PHE A 112 6.03 19.24 11.00
C PHE A 112 5.53 18.74 9.65
N LEU A 113 4.47 17.90 9.63
CA LEU A 113 3.95 17.28 8.41
C LEU A 113 3.40 18.33 7.41
N GLU A 114 2.86 19.45 7.90
CA GLU A 114 2.33 20.55 7.10
C GLU A 114 3.38 21.28 6.27
N HIS A 115 4.66 21.17 6.65
CA HIS A 115 5.79 21.78 5.95
C HIS A 115 6.37 20.88 4.84
N ILE A 116 6.02 19.61 4.80
CA ILE A 116 6.68 18.62 3.94
C ILE A 116 5.97 18.52 2.59
N PRO A 117 6.61 18.89 1.45
CA PRO A 117 5.96 18.85 0.13
C PRO A 117 5.46 17.45 -0.28
N THR A 118 6.15 16.42 0.17
CA THR A 118 5.88 15.02 -0.14
C THR A 118 5.41 14.24 1.08
N ALA A 119 4.43 14.79 1.83
CA ALA A 119 3.93 14.21 3.08
C ALA A 119 3.60 12.71 2.98
N HIS A 120 3.06 12.26 1.84
CA HIS A 120 2.77 10.85 1.59
C HIS A 120 4.03 9.97 1.57
N LEU A 121 5.14 10.42 0.95
CA LEU A 121 6.40 9.68 0.92
C LEU A 121 7.02 9.63 2.32
N THR A 122 6.98 10.74 3.06
CA THR A 122 7.46 10.79 4.44
C THR A 122 6.71 9.80 5.33
N LEU A 123 5.37 9.75 5.26
CA LEU A 123 4.57 8.77 6.00
C LEU A 123 4.93 7.32 5.64
N GLN A 124 5.15 7.03 4.36
CA GLN A 124 5.62 5.71 3.91
C GLN A 124 7.04 5.40 4.43
N GLY A 125 7.91 6.40 4.44
CA GLY A 125 9.26 6.29 5.00
C GLY A 125 9.23 6.04 6.51
N ILE A 126 8.37 6.74 7.26
CA ILE A 126 8.13 6.46 8.67
C ILE A 126 7.68 5.02 8.85
N ALA A 127 6.63 4.59 8.12
CA ALA A 127 6.11 3.23 8.21
C ALA A 127 7.17 2.15 7.92
N ALA A 128 8.13 2.43 7.02
CA ALA A 128 9.22 1.51 6.69
C ALA A 128 10.26 1.34 7.82
N ASN A 129 10.30 2.25 8.79
CA ASN A 129 11.18 2.22 9.96
C ASN A 129 10.47 1.77 11.25
N LEU A 130 9.20 1.39 11.17
CA LEU A 130 8.40 0.96 12.30
C LEU A 130 8.24 -0.56 12.36
N ALA A 131 8.16 -1.10 13.58
CA ALA A 131 7.70 -2.46 13.83
C ALA A 131 6.23 -2.65 13.38
N ASP A 132 5.81 -3.89 13.14
CA ASP A 132 4.42 -4.18 12.79
C ASP A 132 3.49 -3.89 13.96
N GLY A 133 2.44 -3.11 13.68
CA GLY A 133 1.49 -2.68 14.70
C GLY A 133 1.98 -1.54 15.58
N ALA A 134 3.13 -0.92 15.26
CA ALA A 134 3.62 0.27 15.95
C ALA A 134 2.56 1.39 15.96
N VAL A 135 2.52 2.15 17.04
CA VAL A 135 1.55 3.23 17.24
C VAL A 135 2.23 4.58 17.08
N GLY A 136 1.54 5.54 16.46
CA GLY A 136 2.05 6.88 16.24
C GLY A 136 1.12 7.98 16.72
N MET A 137 1.72 9.14 17.02
CA MET A 137 1.02 10.39 17.27
C MET A 137 1.39 11.39 16.16
N VAL A 138 0.40 11.90 15.47
CA VAL A 138 0.56 12.86 14.36
C VAL A 138 -0.20 14.12 14.71
N GLU A 139 0.50 15.25 14.80
CA GLU A 139 -0.12 16.54 15.08
C GLU A 139 0.15 17.56 13.98
N VAL A 140 -0.88 18.29 13.61
CA VAL A 140 -0.86 19.38 12.62
C VAL A 140 -1.78 20.51 13.07
N PRO A 141 -1.59 21.75 12.58
CA PRO A 141 -2.53 22.85 12.84
C PRO A 141 -3.95 22.50 12.39
N ASN A 142 -4.93 22.86 13.23
CA ASN A 142 -6.35 22.57 13.01
C ASN A 142 -6.99 23.55 12.04
N PHE A 143 -7.11 23.17 10.78
CA PHE A 143 -7.71 24.05 9.76
C PHE A 143 -9.22 24.26 9.95
N ASP A 144 -9.93 23.29 10.52
CA ASP A 144 -11.36 23.44 10.83
C ASP A 144 -11.57 24.59 11.83
N MET A 145 -10.70 24.71 12.84
CA MET A 145 -10.70 25.82 13.81
C MET A 145 -10.34 27.16 13.14
N ILE A 146 -9.33 27.17 12.28
CA ILE A 146 -8.90 28.38 11.53
C ILE A 146 -10.08 28.94 10.71
N ILE A 147 -10.80 28.07 9.99
CA ILE A 147 -11.99 28.45 9.23
C ILE A 147 -13.11 28.97 10.15
N ALA A 148 -13.44 28.18 11.19
CA ALA A 148 -14.55 28.52 12.09
C ALA A 148 -14.37 29.83 12.82
N LYS A 149 -13.13 30.19 13.18
CA LYS A 149 -12.78 31.44 13.88
C LYS A 149 -12.35 32.57 12.95
N GLY A 150 -12.29 32.33 11.62
CA GLY A 150 -11.90 33.35 10.63
C GLY A 150 -10.45 33.84 10.79
N LEU A 151 -9.51 32.97 11.18
CA LEU A 151 -8.15 33.35 11.50
C LEU A 151 -7.28 33.45 10.24
N PHE A 152 -7.48 34.49 9.45
CA PHE A 152 -6.75 34.69 8.19
C PHE A 152 -5.23 34.83 8.37
N ALA A 153 -4.76 35.33 9.52
CA ALA A 153 -3.33 35.47 9.80
C ALA A 153 -2.58 34.14 10.00
N GLU A 154 -3.32 33.00 10.10
CA GLU A 154 -2.74 31.64 10.17
C GLU A 154 -2.32 31.10 8.80
N PHE A 155 -2.61 31.78 7.70
CA PHE A 155 -2.07 31.43 6.39
C PHE A 155 -0.63 31.94 6.27
N ILE A 156 0.32 31.03 6.45
CA ILE A 156 1.75 31.35 6.43
C ILE A 156 2.46 30.60 5.30
N PRO A 157 3.48 31.17 4.66
CA PRO A 157 4.09 30.63 3.44
C PRO A 157 4.76 29.27 3.58
N ASP A 158 5.18 28.90 4.78
CA ASP A 158 5.85 27.62 5.06
C ASP A 158 4.90 26.47 5.37
N HIS A 159 3.62 26.74 5.59
CA HIS A 159 2.59 25.72 5.67
C HIS A 159 2.08 25.37 4.27
N LEU A 160 2.61 24.32 3.68
CA LEU A 160 2.21 23.85 2.35
C LEU A 160 0.84 23.14 2.37
N PHE A 161 0.46 22.61 3.52
CA PHE A 161 -0.81 21.92 3.74
C PHE A 161 -1.59 22.49 4.91
N TYR A 162 -2.90 22.55 4.73
CA TYR A 162 -3.86 22.92 5.78
C TYR A 162 -4.83 21.75 5.94
N PHE A 163 -4.74 21.06 7.09
CA PHE A 163 -5.47 19.85 7.36
C PHE A 163 -6.75 20.09 8.14
N THR A 164 -7.88 19.62 7.60
CA THR A 164 -9.07 19.32 8.40
C THR A 164 -8.91 17.91 8.99
N GLU A 165 -9.69 17.58 10.03
CA GLU A 165 -9.73 16.22 10.58
C GLU A 165 -9.90 15.19 9.44
N ARG A 166 -10.88 15.40 8.57
CA ARG A 166 -11.17 14.49 7.45
C ARG A 166 -10.01 14.30 6.48
N THR A 167 -9.26 15.36 6.17
CA THR A 167 -8.15 15.28 5.21
C THR A 167 -6.91 14.67 5.83
N LEU A 168 -6.65 14.92 7.12
CA LEU A 168 -5.58 14.27 7.87
C LEU A 168 -5.83 12.76 7.96
N VAL A 169 -7.02 12.34 8.40
CA VAL A 169 -7.41 10.92 8.49
C VAL A 169 -7.20 10.22 7.15
N ARG A 170 -7.68 10.79 6.05
CA ARG A 170 -7.51 10.20 4.71
C ARG A 170 -6.06 10.07 4.28
N LEU A 171 -5.24 11.08 4.57
CA LEU A 171 -3.81 11.03 4.25
C LEU A 171 -3.13 9.89 5.01
N LEU A 172 -3.40 9.75 6.30
CA LEU A 172 -2.83 8.71 7.15
C LEU A 172 -3.27 7.30 6.70
N GLU A 173 -4.57 7.12 6.45
CA GLU A 173 -5.12 5.85 5.96
C GLU A 173 -4.58 5.44 4.59
N ALA A 174 -4.39 6.40 3.67
CA ALA A 174 -3.84 6.14 2.34
C ALA A 174 -2.36 5.73 2.38
N ASN A 175 -1.64 6.03 3.48
CA ASN A 175 -0.20 5.79 3.59
C ASN A 175 0.19 4.70 4.62
N GLY A 176 -0.70 3.73 4.85
CA GLY A 176 -0.37 2.51 5.58
C GLY A 176 -0.69 2.55 7.07
N PHE A 177 -1.47 3.53 7.52
CA PHE A 177 -1.91 3.62 8.91
C PHE A 177 -3.42 3.35 9.05
N GLU A 178 -3.80 2.85 10.20
CA GLU A 178 -5.16 2.82 10.74
C GLU A 178 -5.27 3.99 11.72
N VAL A 179 -6.26 4.86 11.57
CA VAL A 179 -6.50 5.94 12.52
C VAL A 179 -7.34 5.42 13.66
N LEU A 180 -6.80 5.43 14.87
CA LEU A 180 -7.48 4.96 16.09
C LEU A 180 -8.31 6.07 16.71
N ASP A 181 -7.80 7.31 16.69
CA ASP A 181 -8.45 8.51 17.18
C ASP A 181 -7.91 9.73 16.42
N CYS A 182 -8.74 10.74 16.24
CA CYS A 182 -8.33 12.05 15.72
C CYS A 182 -9.21 13.12 16.36
N ARG A 183 -8.61 14.03 17.11
CA ARG A 183 -9.32 15.04 17.87
C ARG A 183 -8.55 16.35 17.95
N ALA A 184 -9.28 17.43 18.23
CA ALA A 184 -8.66 18.72 18.56
C ALA A 184 -7.98 18.63 19.94
N ALA A 185 -6.81 19.24 20.04
CA ALA A 185 -6.00 19.32 21.27
C ALA A 185 -5.44 20.74 21.43
N TRP A 186 -4.91 21.04 22.63
CA TRP A 186 -4.28 22.33 22.93
C TRP A 186 -5.13 23.53 22.49
N HIS A 187 -6.22 23.78 23.22
CA HIS A 187 -7.17 24.87 22.92
C HIS A 187 -7.80 24.81 21.52
N ASP A 188 -8.02 23.62 21.00
CA ASP A 188 -8.47 23.32 19.63
C ASP A 188 -7.47 23.69 18.52
N TYR A 189 -6.25 24.14 18.87
CA TYR A 189 -5.31 24.69 17.91
C TYR A 189 -4.64 23.63 17.03
N VAL A 190 -4.49 22.42 17.53
CA VAL A 190 -3.92 21.29 16.77
C VAL A 190 -4.92 20.17 16.62
N LEU A 191 -4.86 19.44 15.50
CA LEU A 191 -5.42 18.10 15.35
C LEU A 191 -4.37 17.10 15.82
N SER A 192 -4.72 16.27 16.77
CA SER A 192 -3.88 15.20 17.27
C SER A 192 -4.51 13.85 16.88
N ALA A 193 -3.84 13.12 16.01
CA ALA A 193 -4.27 11.81 15.55
C ALA A 193 -3.38 10.72 16.16
N THR A 194 -4.00 9.71 16.78
CA THR A 194 -3.34 8.46 17.17
C THR A 194 -3.57 7.43 16.07
N VAL A 195 -2.49 6.84 15.58
CA VAL A 195 -2.51 5.91 14.47
C VAL A 195 -1.79 4.62 14.79
N ARG A 196 -2.14 3.54 14.10
CA ARG A 196 -1.41 2.26 14.14
C ARG A 196 -0.91 1.91 12.75
N LYS A 197 0.36 1.50 12.63
CA LYS A 197 0.88 0.93 11.39
C LYS A 197 0.06 -0.31 11.04
N ARG A 198 -0.54 -0.31 9.85
CA ARG A 198 -1.24 -1.50 9.32
C ARG A 198 -0.24 -2.62 9.08
N ARG A 199 -0.61 -3.82 9.47
CA ARG A 199 0.14 -5.01 9.07
C ARG A 199 -0.06 -5.24 7.58
N PRO A 200 0.97 -5.66 6.84
CA PRO A 200 0.81 -6.12 5.48
C PRO A 200 -0.26 -7.21 5.43
N GLN A 201 -1.12 -7.16 4.40
CA GLN A 201 -2.08 -8.25 4.19
C GLN A 201 -1.31 -9.52 3.85
N ASP A 202 -1.62 -10.61 4.52
CA ASP A 202 -1.07 -11.93 4.18
C ASP A 202 -1.72 -12.43 2.88
N LEU A 203 -0.92 -12.48 1.82
CA LEU A 203 -1.32 -12.97 0.50
C LEU A 203 -0.77 -14.38 0.22
N SER A 204 -0.23 -15.07 1.21
CA SER A 204 0.37 -16.39 1.05
C SER A 204 -0.60 -17.43 0.48
N ALA A 205 -1.86 -17.39 0.93
CA ALA A 205 -2.91 -18.25 0.39
C ALA A 205 -3.18 -17.98 -1.10
N LEU A 206 -3.17 -16.69 -1.52
CA LEU A 206 -3.36 -16.33 -2.92
C LEU A 206 -2.15 -16.75 -3.77
N ALA A 207 -0.94 -16.63 -3.25
CA ALA A 207 0.27 -17.11 -3.90
C ALA A 207 0.24 -18.65 -4.07
N ALA A 208 -0.16 -19.37 -3.03
CA ALA A 208 -0.33 -20.84 -3.10
C ALA A 208 -1.38 -21.26 -4.15
N CYS A 209 -2.49 -20.54 -4.26
CA CYS A 209 -3.48 -20.76 -5.33
C CYS A 209 -2.89 -20.51 -6.72
N GLN A 210 -2.07 -19.48 -6.88
CA GLN A 210 -1.38 -19.23 -8.15
C GLN A 210 -0.43 -20.35 -8.53
N ASP A 211 0.35 -20.86 -7.57
CA ASP A 211 1.28 -21.98 -7.80
C ASP A 211 0.54 -23.28 -8.12
N ALA A 212 -0.54 -23.58 -7.40
CA ALA A 212 -1.40 -24.74 -7.68
C ALA A 212 -2.01 -24.66 -9.08
N LEU A 213 -2.51 -23.50 -9.47
CA LEU A 213 -3.06 -23.27 -10.79
C LEU A 213 -2.01 -23.45 -11.88
N ARG A 214 -0.80 -22.89 -11.69
CA ARG A 214 0.34 -23.05 -12.61
C ARG A 214 0.68 -24.53 -12.79
N ALA A 215 0.83 -25.27 -11.68
CA ALA A 215 1.10 -26.71 -11.71
C ALA A 215 0.01 -27.48 -12.46
N SER A 216 -1.25 -27.10 -12.29
CA SER A 216 -2.39 -27.71 -12.99
C SER A 216 -2.36 -27.46 -14.50
N PHE A 217 -2.01 -26.25 -14.94
CA PHE A 217 -1.79 -25.95 -16.36
C PHE A 217 -0.62 -26.76 -16.93
N ASP A 218 0.51 -26.81 -16.22
CA ASP A 218 1.70 -27.55 -16.66
C ASP A 218 1.44 -29.04 -16.77
N ALA A 219 0.73 -29.61 -15.80
CA ALA A 219 0.35 -31.01 -15.82
C ALA A 219 -0.59 -31.36 -17.00
N PHE A 220 -1.57 -30.48 -17.29
CA PHE A 220 -2.45 -30.71 -18.44
C PHE A 220 -1.73 -30.52 -19.75
N LEU A 221 -1.01 -29.43 -19.93
CA LEU A 221 -0.29 -29.07 -21.15
C LEU A 221 0.86 -30.07 -21.43
N GLY A 222 1.49 -30.59 -20.37
CA GLY A 222 2.58 -31.61 -20.50
C GLY A 222 2.20 -32.91 -21.19
N ARG A 223 0.92 -33.16 -21.36
CA ARG A 223 0.38 -34.36 -22.06
C ARG A 223 0.39 -34.21 -23.59
N PHE A 224 0.65 -33.01 -24.11
CA PHE A 224 0.54 -32.68 -25.51
C PHE A 224 1.79 -31.95 -26.02
N GLU A 225 2.11 -32.14 -27.28
CA GLU A 225 3.14 -31.37 -27.95
C GLU A 225 2.80 -29.89 -27.99
N PRO A 226 3.80 -28.99 -27.92
CA PRO A 226 3.56 -27.56 -28.05
C PRO A 226 2.76 -27.20 -29.30
N GLY A 227 1.75 -26.33 -29.15
CA GLY A 227 0.87 -25.95 -30.26
C GLY A 227 -0.22 -26.97 -30.59
N ARG A 228 -0.42 -28.04 -29.77
CA ARG A 228 -1.51 -29.00 -29.94
C ARG A 228 -2.69 -28.75 -29.00
N VAL A 229 -2.69 -27.64 -28.25
CA VAL A 229 -3.77 -27.25 -27.34
C VAL A 229 -4.36 -25.91 -27.75
N ALA A 230 -5.70 -25.79 -27.75
CA ALA A 230 -6.43 -24.55 -27.90
C ALA A 230 -7.03 -24.09 -26.57
N ILE A 231 -7.28 -22.78 -26.44
CA ILE A 231 -8.09 -22.23 -25.35
C ILE A 231 -9.43 -21.79 -25.93
N TRP A 232 -10.54 -22.11 -25.28
CA TRP A 232 -11.85 -21.58 -25.64
C TRP A 232 -12.28 -20.50 -24.65
N GLY A 233 -12.47 -19.29 -25.19
CA GLY A 233 -12.86 -18.08 -24.49
C GLY A 233 -11.79 -16.99 -24.62
N ALA A 234 -12.04 -15.95 -25.42
CA ALA A 234 -11.21 -14.75 -25.50
C ALA A 234 -11.76 -13.65 -24.57
N GLY A 235 -12.11 -14.01 -23.34
CA GLY A 235 -12.51 -13.10 -22.28
C GLY A 235 -11.32 -12.64 -21.45
N HIS A 236 -11.52 -11.62 -20.61
CA HIS A 236 -10.45 -11.04 -19.77
C HIS A 236 -9.77 -12.09 -18.87
N GLN A 237 -10.52 -13.03 -18.30
CA GLN A 237 -9.98 -14.10 -17.46
C GLN A 237 -8.99 -14.99 -18.23
N ALA A 238 -9.39 -15.45 -19.44
CA ALA A 238 -8.52 -16.27 -20.28
C ALA A 238 -7.26 -15.52 -20.71
N LEU A 239 -7.40 -14.25 -21.13
CA LEU A 239 -6.28 -13.41 -21.54
C LEU A 239 -5.30 -13.18 -20.41
N ALA A 240 -5.79 -12.92 -19.20
CA ALA A 240 -4.97 -12.78 -18.00
C ALA A 240 -4.24 -14.08 -17.66
N LEU A 241 -4.92 -15.24 -17.67
CA LEU A 241 -4.32 -16.53 -17.34
C LEU A 241 -3.25 -16.94 -18.35
N ILE A 242 -3.48 -16.76 -19.66
CA ILE A 242 -2.47 -17.05 -20.68
C ILE A 242 -1.17 -16.28 -20.40
N SER A 243 -1.31 -15.00 -20.05
CA SER A 243 -0.15 -14.13 -19.75
C SER A 243 0.50 -14.47 -18.41
N LEU A 244 -0.28 -14.56 -17.32
CA LEU A 244 0.24 -14.79 -15.96
C LEU A 244 0.86 -16.16 -15.78
N MET A 245 0.31 -17.20 -16.46
CA MET A 245 0.86 -18.56 -16.42
C MET A 245 2.01 -18.75 -17.41
N GLY A 246 2.22 -17.80 -18.34
CA GLY A 246 3.33 -17.91 -19.31
C GLY A 246 3.14 -19.00 -20.35
N ILE A 247 1.90 -19.42 -20.65
CA ILE A 247 1.59 -20.61 -21.44
C ILE A 247 1.43 -20.38 -22.95
N ALA A 248 1.56 -19.12 -23.40
CA ALA A 248 1.30 -18.75 -24.80
C ALA A 248 2.06 -19.61 -25.83
N GLY A 249 3.34 -19.91 -25.56
CA GLY A 249 4.17 -20.74 -26.46
C GLY A 249 3.71 -22.21 -26.60
N ARG A 250 2.76 -22.67 -25.77
CA ARG A 250 2.20 -24.04 -25.80
C ARG A 250 0.82 -24.10 -26.42
N ILE A 251 0.18 -22.91 -26.64
CA ILE A 251 -1.18 -22.78 -27.16
C ILE A 251 -1.14 -22.48 -28.67
N ARG A 252 -1.97 -23.14 -29.43
CA ARG A 252 -2.08 -22.94 -30.88
C ARG A 252 -2.83 -21.67 -31.24
N TYR A 253 -4.02 -21.52 -30.66
CA TYR A 253 -4.93 -20.40 -30.87
C TYR A 253 -5.96 -20.31 -29.75
N VAL A 254 -6.67 -19.19 -29.70
CA VAL A 254 -7.82 -18.98 -28.81
C VAL A 254 -9.11 -19.03 -29.64
N LEU A 255 -10.07 -19.83 -29.23
CA LEU A 255 -11.40 -19.94 -29.82
C LEU A 255 -12.36 -18.95 -29.17
N ASP A 256 -13.14 -18.24 -29.95
CA ASP A 256 -14.22 -17.41 -29.43
C ASP A 256 -15.40 -17.37 -30.43
N SER A 257 -16.63 -17.50 -29.89
CA SER A 257 -17.85 -17.48 -30.72
C SER A 257 -18.25 -16.08 -31.19
N ALA A 258 -17.69 -15.01 -30.58
CA ALA A 258 -18.05 -13.63 -30.94
C ALA A 258 -17.36 -13.20 -32.24
N PRO A 259 -18.12 -12.90 -33.33
CA PRO A 259 -17.52 -12.61 -34.64
C PRO A 259 -16.59 -11.41 -34.63
N PHE A 260 -16.85 -10.40 -33.77
CA PHE A 260 -16.05 -9.18 -33.72
C PHE A 260 -14.64 -9.40 -33.10
N LYS A 261 -14.40 -10.54 -32.43
CA LYS A 261 -13.08 -10.91 -31.89
C LYS A 261 -12.28 -11.77 -32.90
N GLN A 262 -12.96 -12.48 -33.76
CA GLN A 262 -12.34 -13.39 -34.71
C GLN A 262 -11.46 -12.65 -35.71
N GLY A 263 -10.33 -13.24 -36.10
CA GLY A 263 -9.33 -12.63 -36.96
C GLY A 263 -8.44 -11.59 -36.24
N ARG A 264 -8.62 -11.43 -34.92
CA ARG A 264 -7.77 -10.58 -34.09
C ARG A 264 -6.77 -11.42 -33.29
N TYR A 265 -5.93 -10.75 -32.50
CA TYR A 265 -4.92 -11.37 -31.65
C TYR A 265 -5.16 -11.03 -30.18
N THR A 266 -4.76 -11.92 -29.29
CA THR A 266 -4.78 -11.66 -27.86
C THR A 266 -3.78 -10.54 -27.53
N PRO A 267 -4.14 -9.60 -26.63
CA PRO A 267 -3.19 -8.59 -26.14
C PRO A 267 -2.03 -9.29 -25.41
N ALA A 268 -0.86 -8.68 -25.44
CA ALA A 268 0.40 -9.12 -24.84
C ALA A 268 0.96 -10.46 -25.37
N THR A 269 0.14 -11.47 -25.61
CA THR A 269 0.60 -12.83 -25.97
C THR A 269 0.49 -13.15 -27.47
N HIS A 270 -0.18 -12.29 -28.26
CA HIS A 270 -0.28 -12.38 -29.71
C HIS A 270 -0.76 -13.74 -30.28
N LEU A 271 -1.60 -14.46 -29.53
CA LEU A 271 -2.26 -15.67 -30.05
C LEU A 271 -3.43 -15.28 -30.98
N PRO A 272 -3.62 -15.95 -32.13
CA PRO A 272 -4.73 -15.65 -33.01
C PRO A 272 -6.06 -16.07 -32.36
N ILE A 273 -7.08 -15.22 -32.47
CA ILE A 273 -8.44 -15.52 -32.05
C ILE A 273 -9.23 -16.00 -33.27
N VAL A 274 -9.73 -17.21 -33.22
CA VAL A 274 -10.33 -17.92 -34.36
C VAL A 274 -11.74 -18.41 -34.02
N PRO A 275 -12.58 -18.67 -35.05
CA PRO A 275 -13.92 -19.22 -34.82
C PRO A 275 -13.87 -20.67 -34.34
N PRO A 276 -14.90 -21.17 -33.60
CA PRO A 276 -15.01 -22.54 -33.13
C PRO A 276 -14.85 -23.61 -34.24
N ALA A 277 -15.23 -23.31 -35.48
CA ALA A 277 -15.09 -24.20 -36.63
C ALA A 277 -13.62 -24.61 -36.90
N ARG A 278 -12.65 -23.85 -36.40
CA ARG A 278 -11.20 -24.18 -36.48
C ARG A 278 -10.82 -25.53 -35.85
N LEU A 279 -11.65 -26.06 -34.94
CA LEU A 279 -11.46 -27.38 -34.37
C LEU A 279 -11.59 -28.50 -35.41
N ASP A 280 -12.28 -28.26 -36.52
CA ASP A 280 -12.47 -29.29 -37.60
C ASP A 280 -11.14 -29.56 -38.33
N ASP A 281 -10.19 -28.62 -38.34
CA ASP A 281 -8.95 -28.67 -39.10
C ASP A 281 -7.92 -29.69 -38.57
N GLY A 282 -8.12 -30.24 -37.37
CA GLY A 282 -7.24 -31.28 -36.80
C GLY A 282 -5.90 -30.76 -36.26
N GLU A 283 -5.78 -29.46 -36.10
CA GLU A 283 -4.53 -28.84 -35.61
C GLU A 283 -4.28 -29.01 -34.13
N VAL A 284 -5.30 -29.36 -33.33
CA VAL A 284 -5.22 -29.51 -31.87
C VAL A 284 -5.81 -30.84 -31.40
N ASP A 285 -5.35 -31.31 -30.25
CA ASP A 285 -5.79 -32.55 -29.59
C ASP A 285 -6.56 -32.29 -28.30
N ALA A 286 -6.43 -31.03 -27.76
CA ALA A 286 -7.03 -30.69 -26.49
C ALA A 286 -7.56 -29.24 -26.51
N VAL A 287 -8.58 -28.99 -25.66
CA VAL A 287 -9.18 -27.68 -25.45
C VAL A 287 -9.27 -27.39 -23.96
N ILE A 288 -8.69 -26.27 -23.54
CA ILE A 288 -8.89 -25.69 -22.21
C ILE A 288 -10.02 -24.67 -22.30
N VAL A 289 -11.10 -24.89 -21.58
CA VAL A 289 -12.27 -23.99 -21.59
C VAL A 289 -12.15 -22.99 -20.45
N LEU A 290 -12.01 -21.72 -20.80
CA LEU A 290 -11.91 -20.56 -19.90
C LEU A 290 -13.07 -19.57 -20.21
N ALA A 291 -14.30 -20.07 -20.15
CA ALA A 291 -15.50 -19.31 -20.51
C ALA A 291 -16.36 -18.93 -19.28
N ALA A 292 -15.78 -18.91 -18.10
CA ALA A 292 -16.44 -18.59 -16.82
C ALA A 292 -17.79 -19.35 -16.68
N SER A 293 -18.90 -18.67 -16.47
CA SER A 293 -20.22 -19.27 -16.30
C SER A 293 -20.73 -20.05 -17.54
N TYR A 294 -20.14 -19.81 -18.71
CA TYR A 294 -20.51 -20.52 -19.95
C TYR A 294 -19.69 -21.79 -20.20
N SER A 295 -18.75 -22.14 -19.31
CA SER A 295 -17.85 -23.27 -19.52
C SER A 295 -18.57 -24.60 -19.74
N ALA A 296 -19.64 -24.89 -18.98
CA ALA A 296 -20.43 -26.10 -19.15
C ALA A 296 -21.14 -26.14 -20.52
N GLU A 297 -21.67 -25.03 -21.00
CA GLU A 297 -22.29 -24.93 -22.31
C GLU A 297 -21.27 -25.19 -23.43
N VAL A 298 -20.08 -24.57 -23.33
CA VAL A 298 -18.99 -24.76 -24.27
C VAL A 298 -18.56 -26.24 -24.34
N VAL A 299 -18.44 -26.91 -23.19
CA VAL A 299 -18.12 -28.34 -23.14
C VAL A 299 -19.18 -29.17 -23.86
N ARG A 300 -20.48 -28.88 -23.65
CA ARG A 300 -21.57 -29.57 -24.38
C ARG A 300 -21.48 -29.33 -25.89
N GLN A 301 -21.22 -28.11 -26.32
CA GLN A 301 -21.05 -27.78 -27.74
C GLN A 301 -19.89 -28.56 -28.37
N ILE A 302 -18.73 -28.65 -27.71
CA ILE A 302 -17.58 -29.42 -28.21
C ILE A 302 -17.96 -30.90 -28.31
N ARG A 303 -18.56 -31.47 -27.28
CA ARG A 303 -18.93 -32.90 -27.25
C ARG A 303 -20.00 -33.26 -28.27
N ALA A 304 -21.04 -32.42 -28.43
CA ALA A 304 -22.11 -32.60 -29.41
C ALA A 304 -21.59 -32.63 -30.86
N ARG A 305 -20.56 -31.84 -31.17
CA ARG A 305 -20.02 -31.73 -32.53
C ARG A 305 -18.90 -32.73 -32.80
N HIS A 306 -18.05 -33.00 -31.79
CA HIS A 306 -16.79 -33.72 -31.98
C HIS A 306 -16.69 -35.00 -31.14
N GLY A 307 -17.70 -35.34 -30.34
CA GLY A 307 -17.67 -36.51 -29.47
C GLY A 307 -16.52 -36.46 -28.46
N ALA A 308 -15.79 -37.55 -28.31
CA ALA A 308 -14.65 -37.69 -27.43
C ALA A 308 -13.29 -37.37 -28.09
N ARG A 309 -13.31 -36.69 -29.24
CA ARG A 309 -12.08 -36.43 -30.03
C ARG A 309 -11.05 -35.59 -29.26
N PHE A 310 -11.49 -34.63 -28.45
CA PHE A 310 -10.60 -33.74 -27.73
C PHE A 310 -10.52 -34.09 -26.26
N ALA A 311 -9.32 -34.00 -25.69
CA ALA A 311 -9.17 -33.90 -24.25
C ALA A 311 -9.62 -32.50 -23.79
N ILE A 312 -10.60 -32.44 -22.90
CA ILE A 312 -11.17 -31.15 -22.43
C ILE A 312 -10.78 -30.96 -20.98
N ALA A 313 -10.32 -29.75 -20.64
CA ALA A 313 -10.16 -29.27 -19.28
C ALA A 313 -10.96 -27.97 -19.09
N VAL A 314 -11.51 -27.79 -17.90
CA VAL A 314 -12.25 -26.59 -17.49
C VAL A 314 -11.59 -26.02 -16.25
N LEU A 315 -11.47 -24.71 -16.17
CA LEU A 315 -11.02 -24.06 -14.95
C LEU A 315 -12.11 -24.16 -13.87
N ASP A 316 -11.74 -24.73 -12.73
CA ASP A 316 -12.57 -24.85 -11.54
C ASP A 316 -11.75 -24.48 -10.31
N GLY A 317 -12.02 -23.29 -9.74
CA GLY A 317 -11.22 -22.74 -8.65
C GLY A 317 -9.76 -22.50 -9.03
N ASP A 318 -8.86 -23.23 -8.40
CA ASP A 318 -7.40 -23.17 -8.54
C ASP A 318 -6.80 -24.27 -9.41
N ALA A 319 -7.62 -25.01 -10.16
CA ALA A 319 -7.16 -26.13 -10.98
C ALA A 319 -7.93 -26.27 -12.29
N LEU A 320 -7.28 -26.92 -13.26
CA LEU A 320 -7.93 -27.46 -14.46
C LEU A 320 -8.50 -28.84 -14.14
N ARG A 321 -9.79 -29.06 -14.36
CA ARG A 321 -10.46 -30.34 -14.16
C ARG A 321 -11.01 -30.88 -15.45
N THR A 322 -10.95 -32.19 -15.61
CA THR A 322 -11.64 -32.88 -16.71
C THR A 322 -13.14 -32.90 -16.37
N PRO A 323 -14.01 -32.35 -17.22
CA PRO A 323 -15.44 -32.34 -16.97
C PRO A 323 -15.97 -33.80 -17.00
N ALA A 324 -16.88 -34.10 -16.04
CA ALA A 324 -17.50 -35.43 -16.02
C ALA A 324 -18.22 -35.75 -17.36
N PRO A 325 -18.27 -37.02 -17.76
CA PRO A 325 -19.18 -37.42 -18.84
C PRO A 325 -20.62 -37.06 -18.43
N GLU A 326 -21.38 -36.51 -19.36
CA GLU A 326 -22.82 -36.34 -19.12
C GLU A 326 -23.45 -37.74 -19.08
N ALA A 327 -24.29 -37.98 -18.06
CA ALA A 327 -25.03 -39.22 -17.90
C ALA A 327 -26.11 -39.35 -18.95
#